data_2ee88d084825265310bac704fd4ffc2f
#
_entry.id   2ee88d084825265310bac704fd4ffc2f
#
_cell.length_a   1.000
_cell.length_b   1.000
_cell.length_c   1.000
_cell.angle_alpha   90.00
_cell.angle_beta   90.00
_cell.angle_gamma   90.00
#
_symmetry.space_group_name_H-M   'P 1'
#
loop_
_entity.id
_entity.type
_entity.pdbx_description
1 polymer ?
#
loop_
_entity_poly.entity_id
_entity_poly.type
_entity_poly.pdbx_seq_one_letter_code
_entity_poly.pdbx_strand_id
1 'polypeptide(L)'
;SRLSRGLGDVYKRQEFTIGYYLSRSFGDYSFDFGLRVDSVDTKGSVSEHHDEDEEHHDEDEEHHDEDDDHDEHEEMETTNYDRSFDNTSVAFNIGRQLNDFLDLDFGFANVERAPSSIEMFMNGAHLATGRFEVGNFNLNAETSNNLDITLNFKNGSFYATATVFRNDIDNYIYLQDETEEEHEEHDEEHEEHHDDHGGLILANYLQQDAEMDGYEIEIGNVFDLGSGALKLSFGRDNISGELSNGNNIPRLTPARNIYSAEYSNADLKLVLNLKDVDKQNSTALGETATDGYQMLNFKLTKTFDLQQGEFTLSLFGKNMLDEVARNHASFVKNEVPLPVRNYGIRFNLSF
;
A
#
# COMPACT_ATOMS: atom_id res chain seq x y z
N SER A 1 -29.08 16.23 10.30
CA SER A 1 -27.70 16.63 10.18
C SER A 1 -26.87 16.19 11.40
N ARG A 2 -26.57 14.90 11.51
CA ARG A 2 -25.70 14.33 12.56
C ARG A 2 -24.57 13.51 11.92
N LEU A 3 -23.84 14.10 11.00
CA LEU A 3 -22.68 13.48 10.36
C LEU A 3 -21.33 13.89 11.00
N SER A 4 -21.29 14.24 12.27
CA SER A 4 -20.06 14.77 12.90
C SER A 4 -19.66 14.07 14.20
N ARG A 5 -19.94 12.78 14.38
CA ARG A 5 -19.52 12.05 15.59
C ARG A 5 -18.64 10.82 15.35
N GLY A 6 -18.06 10.65 14.20
CA GLY A 6 -17.10 9.59 13.90
C GLY A 6 -15.62 9.99 14.09
N LEU A 7 -15.29 10.98 14.89
CA LEU A 7 -13.93 11.42 15.20
C LEU A 7 -13.68 11.44 16.72
N GLY A 8 -14.20 10.42 17.43
CA GLY A 8 -14.11 10.36 18.87
C GLY A 8 -12.80 9.77 19.42
N ASP A 9 -12.18 8.88 18.73
CA ASP A 9 -11.11 8.09 19.29
C ASP A 9 -9.77 8.82 19.20
N VAL A 10 -9.40 9.44 20.33
CA VAL A 10 -8.11 10.11 20.46
C VAL A 10 -7.05 9.06 20.72
N TYR A 11 -6.20 8.79 19.74
CA TYR A 11 -5.02 7.97 19.94
C TYR A 11 -3.76 8.80 20.02
N LYS A 12 -2.81 8.34 20.82
CA LYS A 12 -1.48 8.92 20.97
C LYS A 12 -0.44 7.83 20.69
N ARG A 13 0.43 8.08 19.72
CA ARG A 13 1.58 7.23 19.42
C ARG A 13 2.86 7.99 19.70
N GLN A 14 3.79 7.36 20.41
CA GLN A 14 5.15 7.83 20.60
C GLN A 14 6.10 6.75 20.09
N GLU A 15 7.11 7.16 19.34
CA GLU A 15 8.09 6.25 18.77
C GLU A 15 9.48 6.81 18.99
N PHE A 16 10.37 5.94 19.49
CA PHE A 16 11.79 6.21 19.62
C PHE A 16 12.56 5.19 18.81
N THR A 17 13.38 5.66 17.87
CA THR A 17 14.12 4.82 16.94
C THR A 17 15.61 5.13 17.02
N ILE A 18 16.45 4.07 17.09
CA ILE A 18 17.88 4.15 16.89
C ILE A 18 18.27 3.21 15.76
N GLY A 19 19.04 3.72 14.79
CA GLY A 19 19.57 2.94 13.68
C GLY A 19 21.09 3.02 13.55
N TYR A 20 21.70 1.93 13.13
CA TYR A 20 23.11 1.85 12.75
C TYR A 20 23.22 1.26 11.34
N TYR A 21 24.08 1.84 10.52
CA TYR A 21 24.36 1.35 9.17
C TYR A 21 25.87 1.31 8.93
N LEU A 22 26.34 0.22 8.35
CA LEU A 22 27.73 0.01 7.96
C LEU A 22 27.78 -0.48 6.51
N SER A 23 28.60 0.18 5.67
CA SER A 23 28.92 -0.27 4.32
C SER A 23 30.43 -0.39 4.16
N ARG A 24 30.91 -1.48 3.56
CA ARG A 24 32.33 -1.74 3.30
C ARG A 24 32.50 -2.51 2.01
N SER A 25 33.60 -2.22 1.29
CA SER A 25 34.02 -2.98 0.12
C SER A 25 35.44 -3.53 0.33
N PHE A 26 35.68 -4.77 -0.08
CA PHE A 26 36.96 -5.46 0.00
C PHE A 26 37.19 -6.25 -1.31
N GLY A 27 38.10 -5.76 -2.17
CA GLY A 27 38.31 -6.38 -3.48
C GLY A 27 37.02 -6.39 -4.29
N ASP A 28 36.59 -7.57 -4.73
CA ASP A 28 35.40 -7.79 -5.53
C ASP A 28 34.11 -7.94 -4.69
N TYR A 29 34.19 -7.74 -3.37
CA TYR A 29 33.05 -7.90 -2.45
C TYR A 29 32.59 -6.57 -1.89
N SER A 30 31.26 -6.41 -1.77
CA SER A 30 30.59 -5.36 -0.99
C SER A 30 29.78 -5.98 0.14
N PHE A 31 29.73 -5.29 1.28
CA PHE A 31 28.99 -5.70 2.47
C PHE A 31 28.22 -4.51 3.02
N ASP A 32 26.93 -4.69 3.21
CA ASP A 32 26.10 -3.74 3.92
C ASP A 32 25.46 -4.42 5.12
N PHE A 33 25.41 -3.69 6.21
CA PHE A 33 24.77 -4.15 7.45
C PHE A 33 23.93 -3.01 8.02
N GLY A 34 22.69 -3.31 8.37
CA GLY A 34 21.76 -2.41 9.05
C GLY A 34 21.23 -3.02 10.34
N LEU A 35 21.12 -2.21 11.37
CA LEU A 35 20.45 -2.54 12.63
C LEU A 35 19.55 -1.37 13.02
N ARG A 36 18.31 -1.67 13.41
CA ARG A 36 17.35 -0.70 13.92
C ARG A 36 16.64 -1.26 15.14
N VAL A 37 16.48 -0.43 16.15
CA VAL A 37 15.69 -0.73 17.34
C VAL A 37 14.68 0.37 17.53
N ASP A 38 13.42 -0.01 17.65
CA ASP A 38 12.28 0.89 17.83
C ASP A 38 11.56 0.54 19.12
N SER A 39 11.20 1.55 19.91
CA SER A 39 10.26 1.42 21.04
C SER A 39 9.04 2.28 20.71
N VAL A 40 7.88 1.65 20.70
CA VAL A 40 6.62 2.27 20.26
C VAL A 40 5.58 2.12 21.36
N ASP A 41 5.11 3.25 21.90
CA ASP A 41 4.01 3.31 22.85
C ASP A 41 2.76 3.86 22.14
N THR A 42 1.66 3.13 22.20
CA THR A 42 0.39 3.52 21.59
C THR A 42 -0.73 3.43 22.61
N LYS A 43 -1.49 4.52 22.76
CA LYS A 43 -2.66 4.63 23.62
C LYS A 43 -3.85 5.05 22.78
N GLY A 44 -4.99 4.44 23.02
CA GLY A 44 -6.23 4.77 22.36
C GLY A 44 -7.43 4.46 23.24
N SER A 45 -8.59 4.97 22.84
CA SER A 45 -9.87 4.65 23.46
C SER A 45 -10.87 4.25 22.38
N VAL A 46 -11.66 3.23 22.65
CA VAL A 46 -12.78 2.81 21.80
C VAL A 46 -14.04 3.03 22.61
N SER A 47 -15.03 3.69 21.99
CA SER A 47 -16.34 3.91 22.58
C SER A 47 -17.35 3.01 21.89
N GLU A 48 -17.99 2.14 22.66
CA GLU A 48 -19.04 1.23 22.20
C GLU A 48 -20.37 1.72 22.75
N HIS A 49 -21.44 1.61 21.94
CA HIS A 49 -22.80 1.80 22.40
C HIS A 49 -23.26 0.48 23.03
N HIS A 50 -23.52 0.47 24.30
CA HIS A 50 -24.25 -0.61 24.95
C HIS A 50 -25.74 -0.23 24.99
N ASP A 51 -26.53 -0.95 24.23
CA ASP A 51 -27.96 -0.97 24.44
C ASP A 51 -28.22 -1.90 25.63
N GLU A 52 -28.62 -1.33 26.78
CA GLU A 52 -29.06 -2.14 27.92
C GLU A 52 -30.38 -2.80 27.54
N ASP A 53 -30.37 -4.14 27.43
CA ASP A 53 -31.62 -4.95 27.38
C ASP A 53 -32.46 -4.68 28.63
N GLU A 54 -33.38 -3.75 28.56
CA GLU A 54 -34.42 -3.63 29.58
C GLU A 54 -35.34 -4.85 29.51
N GLU A 55 -35.11 -5.84 30.39
CA GLU A 55 -36.10 -6.86 30.70
C GLU A 55 -37.36 -6.16 31.23
N HIS A 56 -38.31 -5.90 30.35
CA HIS A 56 -39.65 -5.45 30.73
C HIS A 56 -40.32 -6.54 31.58
N HIS A 57 -40.26 -6.42 32.88
CA HIS A 57 -41.22 -7.05 33.77
C HIS A 57 -42.53 -6.33 33.63
N ASP A 58 -43.50 -6.95 32.95
CA ASP A 58 -44.91 -6.62 32.99
C ASP A 58 -45.42 -6.78 34.42
N GLU A 59 -45.52 -5.70 35.17
CA GLU A 59 -46.42 -5.61 36.33
C GLU A 59 -47.37 -4.43 36.11
N ASP A 60 -48.64 -4.76 35.89
CA ASP A 60 -49.77 -3.84 35.88
C ASP A 60 -49.79 -3.00 37.15
N GLU A 61 -49.75 -1.63 37.03
CA GLU A 61 -50.55 -0.76 37.91
C GLU A 61 -50.59 0.70 37.42
N GLU A 62 -51.70 1.33 37.68
CA GLU A 62 -52.34 2.53 37.20
C GLU A 62 -51.57 3.86 37.34
N HIS A 63 -51.72 4.72 36.30
CA HIS A 63 -51.82 6.19 36.28
C HIS A 63 -51.04 7.04 37.28
N HIS A 64 -50.13 7.87 36.72
CA HIS A 64 -50.07 9.31 37.02
C HIS A 64 -49.35 10.08 35.90
N ASP A 65 -50.07 11.09 35.34
CA ASP A 65 -49.54 12.11 34.45
C ASP A 65 -48.60 13.03 35.23
N GLU A 66 -47.30 13.01 34.95
CA GLU A 66 -46.37 14.13 35.18
C GLU A 66 -45.35 14.15 34.02
N ASP A 67 -45.32 15.30 33.32
CA ASP A 67 -44.36 15.60 32.25
C ASP A 67 -42.93 15.67 32.84
N ASP A 68 -42.21 14.59 32.86
CA ASP A 68 -40.75 14.58 33.08
C ASP A 68 -40.06 14.28 31.75
N ASP A 69 -39.41 15.31 31.22
CA ASP A 69 -38.45 15.19 30.12
C ASP A 69 -37.28 14.30 30.61
N HIS A 70 -37.41 12.99 30.43
CA HIS A 70 -36.29 12.08 30.53
C HIS A 70 -35.38 12.29 29.31
N ASP A 71 -34.35 13.13 29.48
CA ASP A 71 -33.17 13.09 28.63
C ASP A 71 -32.55 11.68 28.83
N GLU A 72 -32.85 10.75 27.94
CA GLU A 72 -32.17 9.46 27.83
C GLU A 72 -30.68 9.72 27.54
N HIS A 73 -29.89 9.68 28.59
CA HIS A 73 -28.43 9.68 28.49
C HIS A 73 -28.00 8.27 28.10
N GLU A 74 -27.85 8.02 26.78
CA GLU A 74 -27.11 6.87 26.28
C GLU A 74 -25.70 6.90 26.89
N GLU A 75 -25.41 6.05 27.85
CA GLU A 75 -24.09 5.92 28.44
C GLU A 75 -23.20 5.18 27.45
N MET A 76 -22.26 5.93 26.81
CA MET A 76 -21.20 5.32 26.03
C MET A 76 -20.12 4.76 26.96
N GLU A 77 -19.92 3.46 26.93
CA GLU A 77 -18.78 2.84 27.59
C GLU A 77 -17.50 3.10 26.78
N THR A 78 -16.51 3.74 27.38
CA THR A 78 -15.24 4.04 26.75
C THR A 78 -14.14 3.19 27.37
N THR A 79 -13.61 2.25 26.59
CA THR A 79 -12.49 1.40 27.01
C THR A 79 -11.16 2.00 26.55
N ASN A 80 -10.22 2.14 27.51
CA ASN A 80 -8.89 2.68 27.24
C ASN A 80 -7.88 1.55 27.08
N TYR A 81 -7.07 1.65 26.02
CA TYR A 81 -6.01 0.70 25.70
C TYR A 81 -4.64 1.36 25.75
N ASP A 82 -3.65 0.63 26.26
CA ASP A 82 -2.24 1.02 26.30
C ASP A 82 -1.38 -0.17 25.84
N ARG A 83 -0.64 -0.02 24.75
CA ARG A 83 0.19 -1.06 24.16
C ARG A 83 1.59 -0.52 23.90
N SER A 84 2.58 -1.32 24.23
CA SER A 84 4.00 -1.03 23.97
C SER A 84 4.62 -2.15 23.14
N PHE A 85 5.47 -1.77 22.18
CA PHE A 85 6.17 -2.69 21.31
C PHE A 85 7.65 -2.29 21.24
N ASP A 86 8.51 -3.27 21.46
CA ASP A 86 9.96 -3.12 21.25
C ASP A 86 10.35 -4.00 20.07
N ASN A 87 10.78 -3.36 18.97
CA ASN A 87 11.08 -4.04 17.71
C ASN A 87 12.57 -3.95 17.41
N THR A 88 13.12 -5.01 16.85
CA THR A 88 14.51 -5.05 16.38
C THR A 88 14.55 -5.53 14.95
N SER A 89 15.11 -4.70 14.04
CA SER A 89 15.25 -5.04 12.64
C SER A 89 16.73 -5.15 12.27
N VAL A 90 17.08 -6.19 11.52
CA VAL A 90 18.44 -6.44 11.02
C VAL A 90 18.40 -6.65 9.52
N ALA A 91 19.32 -6.02 8.80
CA ALA A 91 19.48 -6.24 7.37
C ALA A 91 20.95 -6.48 7.02
N PHE A 92 21.16 -7.33 6.05
CA PHE A 92 22.48 -7.70 5.56
C PHE A 92 22.45 -7.88 4.06
N ASN A 93 23.43 -7.30 3.34
CA ASN A 93 23.63 -7.52 1.91
C ASN A 93 25.09 -7.90 1.64
N ILE A 94 25.30 -8.88 0.77
CA ILE A 94 26.60 -9.23 0.22
C ILE A 94 26.51 -9.13 -1.30
N GLY A 95 27.31 -8.23 -1.87
CA GLY A 95 27.56 -8.16 -3.30
C GLY A 95 28.92 -8.78 -3.66
N ARG A 96 28.98 -9.38 -4.84
CA ARG A 96 30.22 -9.87 -5.42
C ARG A 96 30.30 -9.58 -6.92
N GLN A 97 31.36 -8.92 -7.31
CA GLN A 97 31.73 -8.81 -8.73
C GLN A 97 32.30 -10.14 -9.21
N LEU A 98 31.55 -10.87 -10.05
CA LEU A 98 31.97 -12.17 -10.57
C LEU A 98 32.98 -12.03 -11.72
N ASN A 99 32.82 -10.98 -12.51
CA ASN A 99 33.75 -10.55 -13.58
C ASN A 99 33.43 -9.09 -13.96
N ASP A 100 34.12 -8.57 -14.99
CA ASP A 100 33.98 -7.17 -15.45
C ASP A 100 32.55 -6.78 -15.89
N PHE A 101 31.67 -7.74 -16.08
CA PHE A 101 30.32 -7.55 -16.64
C PHE A 101 29.20 -8.04 -15.72
N LEU A 102 29.51 -8.77 -14.67
CA LEU A 102 28.52 -9.50 -13.90
C LEU A 102 28.74 -9.34 -12.41
N ASP A 103 27.72 -8.82 -11.72
CA ASP A 103 27.65 -8.68 -10.27
C ASP A 103 26.50 -9.54 -9.74
N LEU A 104 26.71 -10.17 -8.60
CA LEU A 104 25.72 -10.96 -7.85
C LEU A 104 25.55 -10.35 -6.47
N ASP A 105 24.33 -10.03 -6.11
CA ASP A 105 23.97 -9.53 -4.79
C ASP A 105 23.02 -10.51 -4.10
N PHE A 106 23.21 -10.69 -2.81
CA PHE A 106 22.37 -11.47 -1.92
C PHE A 106 21.96 -10.60 -0.75
N GLY A 107 20.64 -10.40 -0.59
CA GLY A 107 20.04 -9.64 0.49
C GLY A 107 19.28 -10.54 1.47
N PHE A 108 19.37 -10.20 2.75
CA PHE A 108 18.55 -10.73 3.83
C PHE A 108 18.15 -9.60 4.76
N ALA A 109 16.87 -9.56 5.15
CA ALA A 109 16.41 -8.65 6.18
C ALA A 109 15.34 -9.32 7.05
N ASN A 110 15.50 -9.20 8.36
CA ASN A 110 14.47 -9.47 9.34
C ASN A 110 13.99 -8.11 9.86
N VAL A 111 12.72 -7.78 9.60
CA VAL A 111 12.14 -6.46 9.90
C VAL A 111 10.91 -6.63 10.78
N GLU A 112 10.96 -6.01 11.96
CA GLU A 112 9.81 -5.93 12.86
C GLU A 112 9.11 -4.59 12.75
N ARG A 113 7.77 -4.61 12.78
CA ARG A 113 6.89 -3.45 12.70
C ARG A 113 5.77 -3.54 13.73
N ALA A 114 5.67 -2.56 14.62
CA ALA A 114 4.51 -2.40 15.47
C ALA A 114 3.25 -2.03 14.64
N PRO A 115 2.06 -2.52 15.02
CA PRO A 115 0.81 -2.08 14.42
C PRO A 115 0.67 -0.55 14.47
N SER A 116 0.08 0.04 13.47
CA SER A 116 -0.25 1.47 13.48
C SER A 116 -1.46 1.74 14.38
N SER A 117 -1.64 3.00 14.77
CA SER A 117 -2.82 3.39 15.56
C SER A 117 -4.14 3.19 14.81
N ILE A 118 -4.12 3.30 13.47
CA ILE A 118 -5.29 3.05 12.63
C ILE A 118 -5.63 1.56 12.66
N GLU A 119 -4.63 0.69 12.45
CA GLU A 119 -4.82 -0.77 12.49
C GLU A 119 -5.37 -1.26 13.83
N MET A 120 -5.07 -0.56 14.93
CA MET A 120 -5.50 -0.95 16.27
C MET A 120 -6.81 -0.30 16.73
N PHE A 121 -7.05 0.97 16.41
CA PHE A 121 -8.10 1.77 17.07
C PHE A 121 -9.11 2.39 16.10
N MET A 122 -9.00 2.14 14.79
CA MET A 122 -10.00 2.66 13.85
C MET A 122 -11.36 2.02 14.18
N ASN A 123 -12.40 2.85 14.30
CA ASN A 123 -13.79 2.40 14.42
C ASN A 123 -14.69 3.47 13.79
N GLY A 124 -14.87 3.38 12.48
CA GLY A 124 -15.65 4.43 11.81
C GLY A 124 -15.52 4.46 10.28
N ALA A 125 -16.28 5.38 9.72
CA ALA A 125 -16.39 5.60 8.30
C ALA A 125 -15.09 6.18 7.71
N HIS A 126 -14.47 5.46 6.78
CA HIS A 126 -13.37 5.93 5.95
C HIS A 126 -13.87 6.16 4.51
N LEU A 127 -14.43 7.33 4.26
CA LEU A 127 -15.12 7.66 2.99
C LEU A 127 -14.22 7.52 1.76
N ALA A 128 -12.91 7.75 1.90
CA ALA A 128 -11.96 7.62 0.78
C ALA A 128 -11.79 6.16 0.32
N THR A 129 -12.01 5.19 1.19
CA THR A 129 -11.99 3.76 0.87
C THR A 129 -13.39 3.19 0.62
N GLY A 130 -14.45 3.93 0.95
CA GLY A 130 -15.83 3.48 0.89
C GLY A 130 -16.15 2.40 1.92
N ARG A 131 -15.45 2.43 3.08
CA ARG A 131 -15.53 1.40 4.12
C ARG A 131 -15.83 1.99 5.48
N PHE A 132 -16.50 1.18 6.32
CA PHE A 132 -16.45 1.33 7.74
C PHE A 132 -15.35 0.41 8.26
N GLU A 133 -14.26 1.00 8.74
CA GLU A 133 -13.06 0.26 9.13
C GLU A 133 -13.05 0.01 10.63
N VAL A 134 -12.79 -1.24 11.03
CA VAL A 134 -12.69 -1.67 12.43
C VAL A 134 -11.29 -2.15 12.72
N GLY A 135 -10.63 -1.48 13.66
CA GLY A 135 -9.30 -1.82 14.16
C GLY A 135 -9.32 -3.03 15.09
N ASN A 136 -8.15 -3.56 15.35
CA ASN A 136 -7.99 -4.68 16.28
C ASN A 136 -6.86 -4.38 17.28
N PHE A 137 -7.21 -4.09 18.51
CA PHE A 137 -6.25 -3.75 19.58
C PHE A 137 -5.41 -4.94 20.06
N ASN A 138 -5.75 -6.18 19.67
CA ASN A 138 -5.01 -7.40 20.00
C ASN A 138 -3.86 -7.71 19.03
N LEU A 139 -3.65 -6.91 17.99
CA LEU A 139 -2.59 -7.12 17.01
C LEU A 139 -1.21 -7.18 17.68
N ASN A 140 -0.38 -8.09 17.21
CA ASN A 140 1.04 -8.22 17.58
C ASN A 140 1.92 -7.48 16.58
N ALA A 141 3.21 -7.31 16.92
CA ALA A 141 4.19 -6.83 15.95
C ALA A 141 4.29 -7.83 14.78
N GLU A 142 4.33 -7.28 13.57
CA GLU A 142 4.58 -8.01 12.34
C GLU A 142 6.09 -8.23 12.19
N THR A 143 6.51 -9.45 11.84
CA THR A 143 7.91 -9.80 11.57
C THR A 143 8.05 -10.32 10.14
N SER A 144 8.83 -9.63 9.33
CA SER A 144 9.03 -9.91 7.91
C SER A 144 10.46 -10.40 7.66
N ASN A 145 10.60 -11.64 7.17
CA ASN A 145 11.86 -12.27 6.80
C ASN A 145 12.02 -12.21 5.28
N ASN A 146 12.78 -11.23 4.80
CA ASN A 146 13.01 -11.01 3.39
C ASN A 146 14.30 -11.66 2.93
N LEU A 147 14.26 -12.34 1.79
CA LEU A 147 15.40 -12.91 1.10
C LEU A 147 15.34 -12.51 -0.37
N ASP A 148 16.43 -11.98 -0.90
CA ASP A 148 16.53 -11.66 -2.32
C ASP A 148 17.88 -12.03 -2.92
N ILE A 149 17.87 -12.32 -4.23
CA ILE A 149 19.04 -12.54 -5.05
C ILE A 149 18.91 -11.69 -6.30
N THR A 150 19.89 -10.84 -6.54
CA THR A 150 19.96 -9.96 -7.71
C THR A 150 21.19 -10.27 -8.55
N LEU A 151 20.99 -10.43 -9.85
CA LEU A 151 22.04 -10.56 -10.85
C LEU A 151 22.03 -9.31 -11.73
N ASN A 152 23.16 -8.61 -11.76
CA ASN A 152 23.37 -7.43 -12.59
C ASN A 152 24.39 -7.74 -13.67
N PHE A 153 23.99 -7.54 -14.93
CA PHE A 153 24.87 -7.65 -16.09
C PHE A 153 25.01 -6.32 -16.79
N LYS A 154 26.24 -5.90 -17.08
CA LYS A 154 26.51 -4.68 -17.84
C LYS A 154 27.74 -4.87 -18.76
N ASN A 155 27.49 -4.71 -20.06
CA ASN A 155 28.58 -4.75 -21.06
C ASN A 155 28.40 -3.59 -22.05
N GLY A 156 29.27 -2.59 -21.94
CA GLY A 156 29.16 -1.36 -22.70
C GLY A 156 27.83 -0.63 -22.43
N SER A 157 27.03 -0.49 -23.47
CA SER A 157 25.71 0.17 -23.40
C SER A 157 24.57 -0.78 -23.07
N PHE A 158 24.77 -2.09 -23.10
CA PHE A 158 23.78 -3.08 -22.75
C PHE A 158 23.81 -3.38 -21.25
N TYR A 159 22.64 -3.48 -20.63
CA TYR A 159 22.48 -3.89 -19.23
C TYR A 159 21.26 -4.81 -19.05
N ALA A 160 21.34 -5.66 -18.06
CA ALA A 160 20.23 -6.48 -17.61
C ALA A 160 20.33 -6.67 -16.10
N THR A 161 19.20 -6.59 -15.41
CA THR A 161 19.07 -6.90 -13.99
C THR A 161 17.95 -7.91 -13.81
N ALA A 162 18.18 -8.92 -12.98
CA ALA A 162 17.15 -9.88 -12.59
C ALA A 162 17.21 -10.09 -11.08
N THR A 163 16.08 -9.91 -10.40
CA THR A 163 15.92 -10.14 -8.99
C THR A 163 14.83 -11.19 -8.77
N VAL A 164 15.08 -12.13 -7.87
CA VAL A 164 14.06 -13.01 -7.29
C VAL A 164 14.03 -12.77 -5.79
N PHE A 165 12.84 -12.75 -5.21
CA PHE A 165 12.69 -12.50 -3.78
C PHE A 165 11.60 -13.38 -3.17
N ARG A 166 11.75 -13.61 -1.87
CA ARG A 166 10.76 -14.25 -1.00
C ARG A 166 10.69 -13.48 0.32
N ASN A 167 9.48 -13.35 0.83
CA ASN A 167 9.21 -12.73 2.11
C ASN A 167 8.26 -13.62 2.91
N ASP A 168 8.74 -14.20 4.00
CA ASP A 168 7.94 -14.94 4.98
C ASP A 168 7.59 -13.97 6.12
N ILE A 169 6.30 -13.78 6.38
CA ILE A 169 5.80 -12.76 7.29
C ILE A 169 4.99 -13.41 8.40
N ASP A 170 5.49 -13.32 9.62
CA ASP A 170 4.74 -13.70 10.81
C ASP A 170 3.84 -12.52 11.23
N ASN A 171 2.58 -12.83 11.55
CA ASN A 171 1.61 -11.83 11.99
C ASN A 171 1.37 -10.71 10.95
N TYR A 172 1.26 -11.02 9.67
CA TYR A 172 0.93 -10.05 8.63
C TYR A 172 -0.41 -9.37 8.90
N ILE A 173 -0.43 -8.03 8.91
CA ILE A 173 -1.62 -7.23 9.19
C ILE A 173 -2.24 -6.77 7.88
N TYR A 174 -3.53 -7.04 7.70
CA TYR A 174 -4.27 -6.65 6.50
C TYR A 174 -5.71 -6.23 6.83
N LEU A 175 -6.29 -5.43 5.96
CA LEU A 175 -7.70 -5.05 6.02
C LEU A 175 -8.50 -5.95 5.08
N GLN A 176 -9.48 -6.67 5.60
CA GLN A 176 -10.37 -7.55 4.86
C GLN A 176 -11.77 -6.99 4.85
N ASP A 177 -12.37 -6.95 3.65
CA ASP A 177 -13.78 -6.64 3.49
C ASP A 177 -14.61 -7.83 4.00
N GLU A 178 -15.69 -7.57 4.71
CA GLU A 178 -16.64 -8.59 5.13
C GLU A 178 -17.33 -9.20 3.89
N THR A 179 -17.59 -10.49 3.94
CA THR A 179 -18.30 -11.20 2.87
C THR A 179 -19.81 -11.08 3.06
N GLU A 180 -20.59 -11.27 1.99
CA GLU A 180 -22.06 -11.28 2.08
C GLU A 180 -22.58 -12.35 3.04
N GLU A 181 -21.90 -13.52 3.13
CA GLU A 181 -22.26 -14.59 4.05
C GLU A 181 -22.02 -14.22 5.52
N GLU A 182 -20.89 -13.58 5.82
CA GLU A 182 -20.57 -13.07 7.17
C GLU A 182 -21.54 -11.96 7.57
N HIS A 183 -21.95 -11.12 6.64
CA HIS A 183 -22.93 -10.06 6.88
C HIS A 183 -24.33 -10.61 7.22
N GLU A 184 -24.77 -11.65 6.48
CA GLU A 184 -26.06 -12.32 6.74
C GLU A 184 -26.06 -13.03 8.12
N GLU A 185 -24.94 -13.66 8.53
CA GLU A 185 -24.82 -14.31 9.86
C GLU A 185 -24.86 -13.27 10.98
N HIS A 186 -24.29 -12.08 10.80
CA HIS A 186 -24.32 -10.99 11.75
C HIS A 186 -25.74 -10.42 11.92
N ASP A 187 -26.50 -10.28 10.82
CA ASP A 187 -27.88 -9.80 10.83
C ASP A 187 -28.85 -10.80 11.50
N GLU A 188 -28.56 -12.13 11.44
CA GLU A 188 -29.37 -13.16 12.09
C GLU A 188 -29.16 -13.24 13.63
N GLU A 189 -27.95 -12.87 14.11
CA GLU A 189 -27.66 -12.86 15.56
C GLU A 189 -28.21 -11.62 16.28
N HIS A 190 -28.51 -10.54 15.56
CA HIS A 190 -28.95 -9.26 16.07
C HIS A 190 -30.26 -8.80 15.38
N GLU A 191 -31.38 -9.48 15.61
CA GLU A 191 -32.69 -9.17 14.98
C GLU A 191 -33.23 -7.74 15.25
N GLU A 192 -32.62 -6.92 16.10
CA GLU A 192 -33.17 -5.62 16.49
C GLU A 192 -32.27 -4.39 16.19
N HIS A 193 -31.01 -4.55 15.82
CA HIS A 193 -30.12 -3.42 15.55
C HIS A 193 -29.44 -3.52 14.16
N HIS A 194 -30.09 -2.98 13.14
CA HIS A 194 -29.43 -2.63 11.90
C HIS A 194 -28.43 -1.50 12.20
N ASP A 195 -27.18 -1.83 12.51
CA ASP A 195 -26.09 -0.87 12.42
C ASP A 195 -25.94 -0.48 10.94
N ASP A 196 -26.75 0.48 10.50
CA ASP A 196 -26.66 1.06 9.18
C ASP A 196 -25.32 1.83 9.08
N HIS A 197 -24.27 1.12 8.65
CA HIS A 197 -22.96 1.70 8.35
C HIS A 197 -23.01 2.72 7.20
N GLY A 198 -24.24 3.22 6.86
CA GLY A 198 -24.47 4.24 5.85
C GLY A 198 -24.17 3.75 4.43
N GLY A 199 -24.33 2.44 4.18
CA GLY A 199 -24.04 1.81 2.89
C GLY A 199 -22.54 1.64 2.61
N LEU A 200 -21.69 1.74 3.64
CA LEU A 200 -20.26 1.44 3.55
C LEU A 200 -20.03 -0.07 3.77
N ILE A 201 -19.02 -0.60 3.11
CA ILE A 201 -18.58 -1.99 3.32
C ILE A 201 -17.89 -2.08 4.67
N LEU A 202 -18.31 -3.00 5.55
CA LEU A 202 -17.59 -3.29 6.79
C LEU A 202 -16.24 -3.96 6.45
N ALA A 203 -15.17 -3.51 7.09
CA ALA A 203 -13.84 -4.03 6.87
C ALA A 203 -13.04 -4.11 8.18
N ASN A 204 -12.48 -5.27 8.46
CA ASN A 204 -11.81 -5.58 9.71
C ASN A 204 -10.29 -5.69 9.53
N TYR A 205 -9.51 -5.09 10.45
CA TYR A 205 -8.07 -5.34 10.53
C TYR A 205 -7.80 -6.70 11.15
N LEU A 206 -7.28 -7.61 10.33
CA LEU A 206 -6.95 -8.97 10.71
C LEU A 206 -5.43 -9.19 10.71
N GLN A 207 -5.02 -10.29 11.33
CA GLN A 207 -3.62 -10.68 11.42
C GLN A 207 -3.47 -12.18 11.19
N GLN A 208 -2.56 -12.55 10.27
CA GLN A 208 -2.28 -13.93 9.94
C GLN A 208 -0.87 -14.03 9.32
N ASP A 209 -0.22 -15.20 9.44
CA ASP A 209 1.04 -15.41 8.74
C ASP A 209 0.83 -15.43 7.23
N ALA A 210 1.80 -14.91 6.50
CA ALA A 210 1.74 -14.78 5.05
C ALA A 210 3.09 -15.09 4.39
N GLU A 211 3.04 -15.55 3.16
CA GLU A 211 4.20 -15.74 2.31
C GLU A 211 4.02 -14.94 1.02
N MET A 212 5.05 -14.22 0.60
CA MET A 212 5.08 -13.52 -0.67
C MET A 212 6.35 -13.92 -1.43
N ASP A 213 6.22 -14.16 -2.72
CA ASP A 213 7.35 -14.37 -3.63
C ASP A 213 7.17 -13.60 -4.93
N GLY A 214 8.28 -13.36 -5.61
CA GLY A 214 8.20 -12.66 -6.88
C GLY A 214 9.53 -12.52 -7.58
N TYR A 215 9.46 -11.83 -8.71
CA TYR A 215 10.65 -11.50 -9.49
C TYR A 215 10.50 -10.14 -10.19
N GLU A 216 11.66 -9.54 -10.46
CA GLU A 216 11.79 -8.33 -11.27
C GLU A 216 12.88 -8.54 -12.31
N ILE A 217 12.63 -8.15 -13.55
CA ILE A 217 13.61 -8.21 -14.64
C ILE A 217 13.61 -6.86 -15.36
N GLU A 218 14.79 -6.30 -15.60
CA GLU A 218 14.97 -5.17 -16.49
C GLU A 218 16.09 -5.49 -17.48
N ILE A 219 15.86 -5.19 -18.77
CA ILE A 219 16.85 -5.30 -19.84
C ILE A 219 16.84 -4.01 -20.64
N GLY A 220 18.00 -3.47 -20.95
CA GLY A 220 18.07 -2.25 -21.74
C GLY A 220 19.37 -2.07 -22.49
N ASN A 221 19.31 -1.15 -23.45
CA ASN A 221 20.49 -0.75 -24.23
C ASN A 221 20.42 0.75 -24.55
N VAL A 222 21.58 1.37 -24.61
CA VAL A 222 21.74 2.78 -25.01
C VAL A 222 22.46 2.82 -26.37
N PHE A 223 21.79 3.38 -27.35
CA PHE A 223 22.33 3.55 -28.73
C PHE A 223 22.82 4.99 -28.89
N ASP A 224 24.09 5.15 -29.25
CA ASP A 224 24.64 6.45 -29.64
C ASP A 224 24.18 6.76 -31.07
N LEU A 225 23.47 7.86 -31.27
CA LEU A 225 22.99 8.33 -32.57
C LEU A 225 23.80 9.51 -33.10
N GLY A 226 24.96 9.80 -32.48
CA GLY A 226 25.84 10.90 -32.85
C GLY A 226 25.34 12.27 -32.34
N SER A 227 24.10 12.66 -32.62
CA SER A 227 23.52 13.91 -32.14
C SER A 227 22.79 13.76 -30.80
N GLY A 228 22.67 12.56 -30.29
CA GLY A 228 21.97 12.22 -29.03
C GLY A 228 22.04 10.73 -28.74
N ALA A 229 21.40 10.29 -27.68
CA ALA A 229 21.33 8.91 -27.25
C ALA A 229 19.90 8.41 -27.23
N LEU A 230 19.66 7.17 -27.65
CA LEU A 230 18.40 6.46 -27.52
C LEU A 230 18.57 5.31 -26.54
N LYS A 231 17.91 5.38 -25.39
CA LYS A 231 17.79 4.27 -24.44
C LYS A 231 16.48 3.52 -24.71
N LEU A 232 16.57 2.22 -24.93
CA LEU A 232 15.43 1.33 -24.98
C LEU A 232 15.51 0.37 -23.79
N SER A 233 14.41 0.17 -23.08
CA SER A 233 14.34 -0.81 -22.00
C SER A 233 13.01 -1.56 -21.97
N PHE A 234 13.09 -2.76 -21.46
CA PHE A 234 11.97 -3.63 -21.13
C PHE A 234 12.11 -4.06 -19.68
N GLY A 235 11.03 -3.96 -18.91
CA GLY A 235 10.92 -4.48 -17.57
C GLY A 235 9.71 -5.39 -17.43
N ARG A 236 9.82 -6.40 -16.57
CA ARG A 236 8.70 -7.22 -16.11
C ARG A 236 8.85 -7.46 -14.63
N ASP A 237 7.77 -7.29 -13.89
CA ASP A 237 7.67 -7.66 -12.48
C ASP A 237 6.41 -8.50 -12.22
N ASN A 238 6.50 -9.34 -11.20
CA ASN A 238 5.40 -10.15 -10.68
C ASN A 238 5.60 -10.36 -9.18
N ILE A 239 4.51 -10.30 -8.44
CA ILE A 239 4.42 -10.69 -7.04
C ILE A 239 3.20 -11.59 -6.85
N SER A 240 3.36 -12.66 -6.08
CA SER A 240 2.29 -13.52 -5.57
C SER A 240 2.37 -13.57 -4.05
N GLY A 241 1.25 -13.87 -3.41
CA GLY A 241 1.22 -13.97 -1.96
C GLY A 241 0.00 -14.73 -1.48
N GLU A 242 0.21 -15.51 -0.40
CA GLU A 242 -0.78 -16.37 0.20
C GLU A 242 -0.72 -16.23 1.73
N LEU A 243 -1.88 -16.24 2.35
CA LEU A 243 -2.04 -16.32 3.80
C LEU A 243 -1.92 -17.77 4.25
N SER A 244 -1.58 -18.01 5.52
CA SER A 244 -1.38 -19.35 6.07
C SER A 244 -2.62 -20.27 5.98
N ASN A 245 -3.82 -19.69 5.81
CA ASN A 245 -5.06 -20.45 5.59
C ASN A 245 -5.30 -20.82 4.11
N GLY A 246 -4.39 -20.48 3.20
CA GLY A 246 -4.49 -20.73 1.76
C GLY A 246 -5.26 -19.68 0.96
N ASN A 247 -5.71 -18.61 1.58
CA ASN A 247 -6.33 -17.48 0.89
C ASN A 247 -5.27 -16.55 0.29
N ASN A 248 -5.59 -15.90 -0.83
CA ASN A 248 -4.71 -14.88 -1.39
C ASN A 248 -4.62 -13.65 -0.48
N ILE A 249 -3.46 -13.01 -0.47
CA ILE A 249 -3.28 -11.70 0.17
C ILE A 249 -4.11 -10.65 -0.59
N PRO A 250 -4.91 -9.82 0.12
CA PRO A 250 -5.74 -8.82 -0.54
C PRO A 250 -4.93 -7.74 -1.27
N ARG A 251 -5.43 -7.30 -2.41
CA ARG A 251 -4.96 -6.13 -3.17
C ARG A 251 -3.53 -6.21 -3.70
N LEU A 252 -3.00 -7.42 -3.91
CA LEU A 252 -1.71 -7.58 -4.59
C LEU A 252 -1.79 -7.10 -6.04
N THR A 253 -0.77 -6.34 -6.44
CA THR A 253 -0.70 -5.82 -7.81
C THR A 253 -0.48 -6.93 -8.82
N PRO A 254 -1.17 -6.93 -9.98
CA PRO A 254 -0.94 -7.88 -11.04
C PRO A 254 0.44 -7.71 -11.68
N ALA A 255 0.93 -8.78 -12.32
CA ALA A 255 2.14 -8.72 -13.12
C ALA A 255 2.02 -7.67 -14.24
N ARG A 256 3.14 -7.06 -14.61
CA ARG A 256 3.17 -6.04 -15.65
C ARG A 256 4.43 -6.07 -16.47
N ASN A 257 4.28 -5.67 -17.74
CA ASN A 257 5.39 -5.38 -18.64
C ASN A 257 5.51 -3.86 -18.80
N ILE A 258 6.74 -3.36 -18.80
CA ILE A 258 7.04 -1.94 -18.96
C ILE A 258 8.02 -1.78 -20.11
N TYR A 259 7.59 -1.13 -21.18
CA TYR A 259 8.43 -0.79 -22.33
C TYR A 259 8.74 0.71 -22.27
N SER A 260 10.03 1.05 -22.32
CA SER A 260 10.46 2.44 -22.27
C SER A 260 11.38 2.77 -23.46
N ALA A 261 11.15 3.93 -24.04
CA ALA A 261 12.03 4.52 -25.02
C ALA A 261 12.34 5.97 -24.61
N GLU A 262 13.61 6.28 -24.38
CA GLU A 262 14.08 7.62 -24.04
C GLU A 262 15.11 8.08 -25.08
N TYR A 263 14.76 9.14 -25.80
CA TYR A 263 15.73 9.87 -26.62
C TYR A 263 16.16 11.15 -25.89
N SER A 264 17.45 11.41 -25.85
CA SER A 264 17.98 12.65 -25.28
C SER A 264 19.15 13.17 -26.08
N ASN A 265 19.22 14.48 -26.22
CA ASN A 265 20.39 15.22 -26.67
C ASN A 265 20.63 16.45 -25.78
N ALA A 266 21.43 17.41 -26.21
CA ALA A 266 21.78 18.57 -25.38
C ALA A 266 20.56 19.36 -24.85
N ASP A 267 19.51 19.47 -25.65
CA ASP A 267 18.39 20.36 -25.37
C ASP A 267 16.99 19.72 -25.51
N LEU A 268 16.93 18.47 -25.98
CA LEU A 268 15.68 17.73 -26.19
C LEU A 268 15.69 16.39 -25.46
N LYS A 269 14.61 16.13 -24.72
CA LYS A 269 14.36 14.82 -24.11
C LYS A 269 12.95 14.36 -24.44
N LEU A 270 12.83 13.17 -25.06
CA LEU A 270 11.56 12.48 -25.30
C LEU A 270 11.54 11.18 -24.51
N VAL A 271 10.51 10.97 -23.73
CA VAL A 271 10.28 9.73 -23.00
C VAL A 271 8.93 9.15 -23.41
N LEU A 272 8.92 7.90 -23.81
CA LEU A 272 7.72 7.10 -24.08
C LEU A 272 7.71 5.91 -23.13
N ASN A 273 6.60 5.67 -22.44
CA ASN A 273 6.40 4.51 -21.59
C ASN A 273 5.07 3.83 -21.92
N LEU A 274 5.13 2.57 -22.29
CA LEU A 274 3.99 1.70 -22.42
C LEU A 274 4.01 0.71 -21.24
N LYS A 275 2.99 0.75 -20.39
CA LYS A 275 2.73 -0.21 -19.34
C LYS A 275 1.61 -1.15 -19.79
N ASP A 276 1.88 -2.44 -19.81
CA ASP A 276 0.95 -3.51 -20.13
C ASP A 276 0.77 -4.35 -18.86
N VAL A 277 -0.39 -4.24 -18.25
CA VAL A 277 -0.74 -4.81 -16.95
C VAL A 277 -1.63 -6.02 -17.18
N ASP A 278 -1.24 -7.16 -16.63
CA ASP A 278 -2.02 -8.38 -16.70
C ASP A 278 -3.32 -8.24 -15.89
N LYS A 279 -4.32 -9.06 -16.19
CA LYS A 279 -5.51 -9.18 -15.35
C LYS A 279 -5.14 -9.78 -13.98
N GLN A 280 -5.86 -9.38 -12.93
CA GLN A 280 -5.73 -9.99 -11.61
C GLN A 280 -6.98 -10.79 -11.26
N ASN A 281 -6.80 -12.11 -11.15
CA ASN A 281 -7.84 -13.04 -10.75
C ASN A 281 -7.54 -13.74 -9.41
N SER A 282 -6.30 -13.63 -8.91
CA SER A 282 -5.94 -14.14 -7.57
C SER A 282 -6.37 -13.12 -6.53
N THR A 283 -7.64 -13.18 -6.16
CA THR A 283 -8.30 -12.24 -5.25
C THR A 283 -8.45 -12.83 -3.86
N ALA A 284 -8.42 -12.01 -2.84
CA ALA A 284 -8.76 -12.41 -1.48
C ALA A 284 -10.29 -12.55 -1.31
N LEU A 285 -10.75 -12.97 -0.13
CA LEU A 285 -12.16 -13.00 0.24
C LEU A 285 -12.73 -11.58 0.17
N GLY A 286 -13.96 -11.45 -0.32
CA GLY A 286 -14.63 -10.16 -0.50
C GLY A 286 -14.04 -9.27 -1.61
N GLU A 287 -12.98 -9.70 -2.30
CA GLU A 287 -12.29 -8.92 -3.31
C GLU A 287 -12.70 -9.28 -4.74
N THR A 288 -12.92 -8.27 -5.59
CA THR A 288 -13.24 -8.45 -7.01
C THR A 288 -11.97 -8.51 -7.88
N ALA A 289 -12.02 -9.29 -8.96
CA ALA A 289 -10.99 -9.31 -9.99
C ALA A 289 -10.94 -7.98 -10.78
N THR A 290 -9.82 -7.72 -11.45
CA THR A 290 -9.68 -6.60 -12.39
C THR A 290 -9.14 -7.06 -13.73
N ASP A 291 -9.65 -6.48 -14.80
CA ASP A 291 -9.11 -6.70 -16.15
C ASP A 291 -7.72 -6.09 -16.31
N GLY A 292 -6.93 -6.68 -17.21
CA GLY A 292 -5.69 -6.09 -17.66
C GLY A 292 -5.91 -4.83 -18.49
N TYR A 293 -4.89 -4.00 -18.63
CA TYR A 293 -4.96 -2.77 -19.42
C TYR A 293 -3.58 -2.36 -19.97
N GLN A 294 -3.61 -1.53 -21.02
CA GLN A 294 -2.40 -0.94 -21.59
C GLN A 294 -2.43 0.58 -21.41
N MET A 295 -1.37 1.16 -20.91
CA MET A 295 -1.29 2.61 -20.69
C MET A 295 -0.03 3.18 -21.34
N LEU A 296 -0.23 3.97 -22.42
CA LEU A 296 0.84 4.70 -23.08
C LEU A 296 0.94 6.12 -22.52
N ASN A 297 2.13 6.49 -22.04
CA ASN A 297 2.45 7.83 -21.58
C ASN A 297 3.62 8.40 -22.38
N PHE A 298 3.65 9.71 -22.57
CA PHE A 298 4.80 10.40 -23.14
C PHE A 298 5.13 11.69 -22.40
N LYS A 299 6.38 12.10 -22.50
CA LYS A 299 6.87 13.42 -22.08
C LYS A 299 7.92 13.90 -23.05
N LEU A 300 7.69 15.06 -23.66
CA LEU A 300 8.65 15.77 -24.49
C LEU A 300 9.10 17.03 -23.77
N THR A 301 10.39 17.21 -23.54
CA THR A 301 10.97 18.38 -22.89
C THR A 301 11.99 19.03 -23.84
N LYS A 302 11.84 20.31 -24.06
CA LYS A 302 12.79 21.12 -24.83
C LYS A 302 13.28 22.27 -23.98
N THR A 303 14.61 22.39 -23.89
CA THR A 303 15.31 23.46 -23.20
C THR A 303 15.82 24.49 -24.21
N PHE A 304 15.69 25.75 -23.87
CA PHE A 304 16.16 26.89 -24.64
C PHE A 304 17.06 27.75 -23.75
N ASP A 305 18.31 27.91 -24.13
CA ASP A 305 19.22 28.80 -23.47
C ASP A 305 18.87 30.24 -23.80
N LEU A 306 18.73 31.07 -22.77
CA LEU A 306 18.50 32.49 -22.85
C LEU A 306 19.75 33.26 -22.41
N GLN A 307 19.87 34.54 -22.78
CA GLN A 307 21.01 35.34 -22.35
C GLN A 307 21.19 35.48 -20.84
N GLN A 308 20.11 35.34 -20.09
CA GLN A 308 20.08 35.45 -18.63
C GLN A 308 19.22 34.33 -18.03
N GLY A 309 19.53 33.05 -18.35
CA GLY A 309 18.81 31.93 -17.78
C GLY A 309 18.41 30.87 -18.80
N GLU A 310 17.49 30.04 -18.40
CA GLU A 310 17.02 28.88 -19.17
C GLU A 310 15.49 28.84 -19.22
N PHE A 311 14.93 28.57 -20.38
CA PHE A 311 13.50 28.32 -20.56
C PHE A 311 13.28 26.87 -20.96
N THR A 312 12.48 26.15 -20.17
CA THR A 312 12.12 24.75 -20.45
C THR A 312 10.63 24.64 -20.76
N LEU A 313 10.32 24.04 -21.91
CA LEU A 313 8.98 23.67 -22.32
C LEU A 313 8.80 22.15 -22.21
N SER A 314 7.82 21.69 -21.47
CA SER A 314 7.45 20.28 -21.41
C SER A 314 6.01 20.06 -21.89
N LEU A 315 5.85 19.16 -22.86
CA LEU A 315 4.58 18.59 -23.26
C LEU A 315 4.47 17.19 -22.66
N PHE A 316 3.32 16.83 -22.11
CA PHE A 316 3.11 15.48 -21.61
C PHE A 316 1.71 14.98 -21.93
N GLY A 317 1.61 13.68 -22.09
CA GLY A 317 0.33 12.96 -22.22
C GLY A 317 0.35 11.70 -21.38
N LYS A 318 -0.77 11.40 -20.74
CA LYS A 318 -1.00 10.19 -19.96
C LYS A 318 -2.22 9.46 -20.51
N ASN A 319 -2.15 8.14 -20.45
CA ASN A 319 -3.21 7.27 -20.94
C ASN A 319 -3.61 7.61 -22.39
N MET A 320 -2.62 7.68 -23.29
CA MET A 320 -2.86 8.10 -24.69
C MET A 320 -3.71 7.12 -25.48
N LEU A 321 -3.82 5.86 -25.01
CA LEU A 321 -4.70 4.83 -25.60
C LEU A 321 -6.15 5.00 -25.17
N ASP A 322 -6.41 5.82 -24.14
CA ASP A 322 -7.75 6.08 -23.58
C ASP A 322 -8.40 4.84 -22.95
N GLU A 323 -7.59 4.00 -22.35
CA GLU A 323 -8.03 2.78 -21.70
C GLU A 323 -8.77 3.07 -20.40
N VAL A 324 -9.79 2.27 -20.11
CA VAL A 324 -10.45 2.24 -18.80
C VAL A 324 -9.62 1.34 -17.88
N ALA A 325 -8.61 1.93 -17.26
CA ALA A 325 -7.67 1.21 -16.38
C ALA A 325 -8.14 1.27 -14.92
N ARG A 326 -7.99 0.15 -14.19
CA ARG A 326 -8.32 0.06 -12.76
C ARG A 326 -7.09 -0.37 -11.98
N ASN A 327 -6.80 0.35 -10.89
CA ASN A 327 -5.71 -0.04 -9.99
C ASN A 327 -6.21 -1.14 -9.05
N HIS A 328 -5.75 -2.39 -9.24
CA HIS A 328 -6.19 -3.52 -8.43
C HIS A 328 -5.98 -3.30 -6.92
N ALA A 329 -4.90 -2.63 -6.53
CA ALA A 329 -4.61 -2.32 -5.13
C ALA A 329 -5.51 -1.23 -4.50
N SER A 330 -6.40 -0.60 -5.29
CA SER A 330 -7.33 0.43 -4.78
C SER A 330 -8.55 -0.20 -4.14
N PHE A 331 -8.95 0.29 -2.98
CA PHE A 331 -10.19 -0.09 -2.31
C PHE A 331 -11.44 0.25 -3.14
N VAL A 332 -11.39 1.34 -3.90
CA VAL A 332 -12.49 1.83 -4.74
C VAL A 332 -12.25 1.51 -6.22
N LYS A 333 -11.60 0.39 -6.52
CA LYS A 333 -11.24 0.00 -7.90
C LYS A 333 -12.46 -0.20 -8.80
N ASN A 334 -13.59 -0.60 -8.25
CA ASN A 334 -14.82 -0.83 -9.02
C ASN A 334 -15.50 0.47 -9.41
N GLU A 335 -15.43 1.50 -8.57
CA GLU A 335 -16.10 2.80 -8.71
C GLU A 335 -15.21 3.81 -9.43
N VAL A 336 -13.90 3.84 -9.10
CA VAL A 336 -12.98 4.89 -9.54
C VAL A 336 -11.88 4.33 -10.43
N PRO A 337 -12.00 4.42 -11.77
CA PRO A 337 -10.92 4.08 -12.69
C PRO A 337 -9.77 5.10 -12.59
N LEU A 338 -8.60 4.70 -13.08
CA LEU A 338 -7.49 5.64 -13.29
C LEU A 338 -7.89 6.74 -14.28
N PRO A 339 -7.23 7.91 -14.22
CA PRO A 339 -7.57 9.02 -15.11
C PRO A 339 -7.55 8.62 -16.59
N VAL A 340 -8.57 9.00 -17.31
CA VAL A 340 -8.67 8.87 -18.76
C VAL A 340 -7.58 9.68 -19.46
N ARG A 341 -7.52 9.61 -20.81
CA ARG A 341 -6.54 10.37 -21.58
C ARG A 341 -6.47 11.83 -21.17
N ASN A 342 -5.28 12.26 -20.82
CA ASN A 342 -5.03 13.67 -20.52
C ASN A 342 -3.65 14.11 -21.04
N TYR A 343 -3.54 15.38 -21.36
CA TYR A 343 -2.30 16.00 -21.82
C TYR A 343 -2.18 17.41 -21.27
N GLY A 344 -0.98 17.88 -21.16
CA GLY A 344 -0.71 19.21 -20.63
C GLY A 344 0.61 19.78 -21.07
N ILE A 345 0.78 21.05 -20.77
CA ILE A 345 1.98 21.83 -21.05
C ILE A 345 2.50 22.40 -19.73
N ARG A 346 3.79 22.35 -19.54
CA ARG A 346 4.47 23.00 -18.41
C ARG A 346 5.55 23.92 -18.95
N PHE A 347 5.59 25.13 -18.39
CA PHE A 347 6.63 26.12 -18.62
C PHE A 347 7.45 26.28 -17.35
N ASN A 348 8.77 26.31 -17.49
CA ASN A 348 9.70 26.62 -16.41
C ASN A 348 10.71 27.65 -16.92
N LEU A 349 10.90 28.74 -16.17
CA LEU A 349 11.86 29.79 -16.47
C LEU A 349 12.77 29.96 -15.26
N SER A 350 14.08 29.83 -15.50
CA SER A 350 15.14 29.96 -14.50
C SER A 350 16.06 31.09 -14.93
N PHE A 351 16.40 32.09 -14.04
CA PHE A 351 17.32 33.20 -14.27
C PHE A 351 18.23 33.42 -13.08
#